data_7749d957418728e1114988679bc5980b
#
_entry.id   7749d957418728e1114988679bc5980b
#
_cell.length_a   1.000
_cell.length_b   1.000
_cell.length_c   1.000
_cell.angle_alpha   90.00
_cell.angle_beta   90.00
_cell.angle_gamma   90.00
#
_symmetry.space_group_name_H-M   'P 1'
#
loop_
_entity.id
_entity.type
_entity.pdbx_description
1 polymer ?
#
loop_
_entity_poly.entity_id
_entity_poly.type
_entity_poly.pdbx_seq_one_letter_code
_entity_poly.pdbx_strand_id
1 'polypeptide(L)'
;MAKLLKDNYDRAYLRRLAAEIAKAEPAFPQQKMLKFIFDSAWEQKELKQRMRHIAQGLQRFLPQDYGTALKSLKQAAPQFGGFEAMFFPDFVEVYGLEDWDLSISALEHFTRYSSSEFAVRPFIVQDQKRMLRQLKSWATSKNEHVRRLASEGSRPRLPWAMALPEFKKDPSPVLPILEKLKADPSEYVRRSVANHLNDISKDHPELVTHLAKQWISGKPETRWIVKHGCRTLLKQGHPGVLALFGYYEPQDLEVQQFQLTPKKVAWSGEVQFEFELVSQASPLGQIRVEYAIDFVRQKGVTSRKVFKLSEGDCAASSKSYRSRYSFKPITTRKYYPGLHRLTILVNGQEMAAREFHLLSETDSAG
;
A
#
# COMPACT_ATOMS: atom_id res chain seq x y z
N MET A 1 5.49 -18.32 16.01
CA MET A 1 5.62 -17.59 14.73
C MET A 1 4.23 -17.20 14.24
N ALA A 2 4.06 -16.02 13.64
CA ALA A 2 2.77 -15.65 13.05
C ALA A 2 2.47 -16.59 11.86
N LYS A 3 1.22 -17.06 11.73
CA LYS A 3 0.76 -17.90 10.61
C LYS A 3 0.93 -17.10 9.30
N LEU A 4 1.51 -17.71 8.27
CA LEU A 4 1.64 -17.08 6.97
C LEU A 4 0.26 -17.00 6.29
N LEU A 5 -0.03 -15.92 5.54
CA LEU A 5 -1.31 -15.78 4.85
C LEU A 5 -1.63 -16.95 3.91
N LYS A 6 -0.61 -17.52 3.26
CA LYS A 6 -0.79 -18.67 2.37
C LYS A 6 -1.32 -19.92 3.10
N ASP A 7 -1.08 -20.05 4.41
CA ASP A 7 -1.49 -21.21 5.21
C ASP A 7 -2.98 -21.14 5.62
N ASN A 8 -3.66 -20.02 5.30
CA ASN A 8 -5.11 -19.93 5.43
C ASN A 8 -5.85 -20.77 4.38
N TYR A 9 -5.19 -21.12 3.26
CA TYR A 9 -5.70 -22.09 2.28
C TYR A 9 -5.46 -23.53 2.74
N ASP A 10 -5.96 -23.89 3.92
CA ASP A 10 -5.87 -25.22 4.47
C ASP A 10 -6.97 -26.16 3.95
N ARG A 11 -6.88 -27.45 4.31
CA ARG A 11 -7.86 -28.46 3.88
C ARG A 11 -9.27 -28.16 4.36
N ALA A 12 -9.44 -27.56 5.54
CA ALA A 12 -10.75 -27.21 6.07
C ALA A 12 -11.40 -26.10 5.25
N TYR A 13 -10.63 -25.04 4.93
CA TYR A 13 -11.08 -23.93 4.09
C TYR A 13 -11.53 -24.43 2.71
N LEU A 14 -10.72 -25.25 2.05
CA LEU A 14 -11.01 -25.72 0.68
C LEU A 14 -12.11 -26.80 0.65
N ARG A 15 -12.28 -27.59 1.68
CA ARG A 15 -13.47 -28.47 1.83
C ARG A 15 -14.74 -27.65 1.95
N ARG A 16 -14.73 -26.57 2.75
CA ARG A 16 -15.86 -25.64 2.85
C ARG A 16 -16.19 -25.00 1.50
N LEU A 17 -15.16 -24.56 0.75
CA LEU A 17 -15.34 -24.03 -0.60
C LEU A 17 -16.02 -25.05 -1.52
N ALA A 18 -15.51 -26.29 -1.56
CA ALA A 18 -16.08 -27.35 -2.38
C ALA A 18 -17.54 -27.66 -2.01
N ALA A 19 -17.86 -27.67 -0.71
CA ALA A 19 -19.21 -27.90 -0.22
C ALA A 19 -20.17 -26.74 -0.59
N GLU A 20 -19.73 -25.48 -0.48
CA GLU A 20 -20.56 -24.33 -0.85
C GLU A 20 -20.84 -24.30 -2.38
N ILE A 21 -19.84 -24.64 -3.20
CA ILE A 21 -20.03 -24.77 -4.65
C ILE A 21 -21.01 -25.90 -4.97
N ALA A 22 -20.90 -27.05 -4.29
CA ALA A 22 -21.80 -28.19 -4.52
C ALA A 22 -23.27 -27.91 -4.19
N LYS A 23 -23.58 -26.89 -3.39
CA LYS A 23 -24.97 -26.45 -3.16
C LYS A 23 -25.59 -25.82 -4.41
N ALA A 24 -24.76 -25.10 -5.20
CA ALA A 24 -25.18 -24.50 -6.47
C ALA A 24 -25.06 -25.47 -7.65
N GLU A 25 -24.13 -26.40 -7.57
CA GLU A 25 -23.78 -27.37 -8.61
C GLU A 25 -23.66 -28.77 -7.97
N PRO A 26 -24.78 -29.51 -7.84
CA PRO A 26 -24.80 -30.80 -7.15
C PRO A 26 -23.84 -31.87 -7.76
N ALA A 27 -23.56 -31.75 -9.07
CA ALA A 27 -22.62 -32.63 -9.77
C ALA A 27 -21.15 -32.28 -9.55
N PHE A 28 -20.84 -31.24 -8.78
CA PHE A 28 -19.47 -30.77 -8.58
C PHE A 28 -18.60 -31.80 -7.87
N PRO A 29 -17.49 -32.27 -8.50
CA PRO A 29 -16.70 -33.39 -7.99
C PRO A 29 -15.72 -32.92 -6.91
N GLN A 30 -16.23 -32.65 -5.71
CA GLN A 30 -15.51 -32.06 -4.57
C GLN A 30 -14.15 -32.73 -4.30
N GLN A 31 -14.13 -34.07 -4.23
CA GLN A 31 -12.90 -34.83 -3.92
C GLN A 31 -11.84 -34.73 -5.04
N LYS A 32 -12.29 -34.69 -6.31
CA LYS A 32 -11.36 -34.53 -7.44
C LYS A 32 -10.75 -33.13 -7.44
N MET A 33 -11.53 -32.08 -7.12
CA MET A 33 -11.00 -30.71 -6.98
C MET A 33 -9.99 -30.63 -5.85
N LEU A 34 -10.29 -31.18 -4.68
CA LEU A 34 -9.36 -31.17 -3.54
C LEU A 34 -8.05 -31.92 -3.86
N LYS A 35 -8.14 -33.07 -4.55
CA LYS A 35 -6.96 -33.82 -5.00
C LYS A 35 -6.13 -33.02 -5.99
N PHE A 36 -6.76 -32.28 -6.89
CA PHE A 36 -6.07 -31.39 -7.84
C PHE A 36 -5.34 -30.26 -7.13
N ILE A 37 -6.02 -29.57 -6.19
CA ILE A 37 -5.44 -28.42 -5.48
C ILE A 37 -4.26 -28.85 -4.60
N PHE A 38 -4.43 -29.94 -3.82
CA PHE A 38 -3.38 -30.45 -2.95
C PHE A 38 -2.44 -31.42 -3.68
N ASP A 39 -1.90 -30.94 -4.83
CA ASP A 39 -0.88 -31.65 -5.59
C ASP A 39 0.48 -31.68 -4.86
N SER A 40 1.46 -32.40 -5.41
CA SER A 40 2.81 -32.52 -4.83
C SER A 40 3.56 -31.17 -4.73
N ALA A 41 3.15 -30.17 -5.50
CA ALA A 41 3.77 -28.84 -5.52
C ALA A 41 3.05 -27.82 -4.59
N TRP A 42 1.95 -28.21 -3.92
CA TRP A 42 1.13 -27.28 -3.14
C TRP A 42 1.92 -26.54 -2.06
N GLU A 43 2.74 -27.24 -1.30
CA GLU A 43 3.49 -26.64 -0.19
C GLU A 43 4.56 -25.63 -0.64
N GLN A 44 5.05 -25.78 -1.86
CA GLN A 44 6.03 -24.87 -2.47
C GLN A 44 5.38 -23.60 -3.07
N LYS A 45 4.05 -23.62 -3.25
CA LYS A 45 3.33 -22.49 -3.83
C LYS A 45 3.24 -21.33 -2.84
N GLU A 46 3.60 -20.13 -3.30
CA GLU A 46 3.39 -18.89 -2.58
C GLU A 46 1.93 -18.41 -2.68
N LEU A 47 1.55 -17.44 -1.86
CA LEU A 47 0.17 -16.98 -1.66
C LEU A 47 -0.60 -16.77 -2.98
N LYS A 48 -0.08 -16.00 -3.92
CA LYS A 48 -0.73 -15.75 -5.22
C LYS A 48 -0.73 -16.98 -6.13
N GLN A 49 0.26 -17.84 -6.00
CA GLN A 49 0.29 -19.09 -6.74
C GLN A 49 -0.78 -20.07 -6.23
N ARG A 50 -1.01 -20.12 -4.90
CA ARG A 50 -2.12 -20.91 -4.32
C ARG A 50 -3.48 -20.36 -4.77
N MET A 51 -3.66 -19.04 -4.76
CA MET A 51 -4.86 -18.36 -5.24
C MET A 51 -5.17 -18.74 -6.71
N ARG A 52 -4.19 -18.59 -7.60
CA ARG A 52 -4.29 -18.96 -9.02
C ARG A 52 -4.55 -20.46 -9.21
N HIS A 53 -3.92 -21.30 -8.43
CA HIS A 53 -4.12 -22.75 -8.53
C HIS A 53 -5.53 -23.19 -8.10
N ILE A 54 -6.11 -22.50 -7.10
CA ILE A 54 -7.52 -22.68 -6.74
C ILE A 54 -8.44 -22.27 -7.90
N ALA A 55 -8.20 -21.10 -8.52
CA ALA A 55 -8.98 -20.65 -9.68
C ALA A 55 -8.89 -21.64 -10.85
N GLN A 56 -7.72 -22.22 -11.10
CA GLN A 56 -7.53 -23.28 -12.09
C GLN A 56 -8.30 -24.56 -11.76
N GLY A 57 -8.32 -24.96 -10.47
CA GLY A 57 -9.12 -26.08 -10.00
C GLY A 57 -10.62 -25.83 -10.18
N LEU A 58 -11.07 -24.62 -9.91
CA LEU A 58 -12.46 -24.23 -10.14
C LEU A 58 -12.84 -24.32 -11.63
N GLN A 59 -12.02 -23.78 -12.52
CA GLN A 59 -12.26 -23.88 -13.98
C GLN A 59 -12.31 -25.32 -14.47
N ARG A 60 -11.44 -26.18 -13.93
CA ARG A 60 -11.37 -27.58 -14.34
C ARG A 60 -12.61 -28.40 -13.99
N PHE A 61 -13.27 -28.07 -12.90
CA PHE A 61 -14.33 -28.91 -12.34
C PHE A 61 -15.72 -28.28 -12.30
N LEU A 62 -15.83 -26.98 -12.54
CA LEU A 62 -17.09 -26.30 -12.79
C LEU A 62 -17.59 -26.56 -14.21
N PRO A 63 -18.88 -26.27 -14.51
CA PRO A 63 -19.39 -26.29 -15.88
C PRO A 63 -18.51 -25.48 -16.82
N GLN A 64 -18.34 -25.98 -18.06
CA GLN A 64 -17.50 -25.30 -19.06
C GLN A 64 -18.11 -23.99 -19.56
N ASP A 65 -19.43 -23.86 -19.48
CA ASP A 65 -20.10 -22.58 -19.76
C ASP A 65 -19.72 -21.57 -18.67
N TYR A 66 -19.07 -20.48 -19.08
CA TYR A 66 -18.54 -19.46 -18.20
C TYR A 66 -19.63 -18.78 -17.35
N GLY A 67 -20.80 -18.50 -17.94
CA GLY A 67 -21.93 -17.90 -17.24
C GLY A 67 -22.46 -18.77 -16.12
N THR A 68 -22.60 -20.07 -16.39
CA THR A 68 -23.02 -21.06 -15.39
C THR A 68 -21.99 -21.22 -14.29
N ALA A 69 -20.69 -21.30 -14.62
CA ALA A 69 -19.63 -21.32 -13.62
C ALA A 69 -19.65 -20.09 -12.72
N LEU A 70 -19.81 -18.89 -13.30
CA LEU A 70 -19.91 -17.65 -12.53
C LEU A 70 -21.15 -17.62 -11.61
N LYS A 71 -22.27 -18.19 -12.03
CA LYS A 71 -23.49 -18.28 -11.21
C LYS A 71 -23.20 -19.07 -9.92
N SER A 72 -22.57 -20.23 -10.05
CA SER A 72 -22.19 -21.07 -8.92
C SER A 72 -21.17 -20.38 -7.99
N LEU A 73 -20.18 -19.69 -8.57
CA LEU A 73 -19.19 -18.92 -7.80
C LEU A 73 -19.83 -17.71 -7.08
N LYS A 74 -20.73 -16.98 -7.72
CA LYS A 74 -21.46 -15.86 -7.11
C LYS A 74 -22.34 -16.33 -5.94
N GLN A 75 -22.93 -17.52 -6.03
CA GLN A 75 -23.73 -18.10 -4.94
C GLN A 75 -22.87 -18.50 -3.75
N ALA A 76 -21.66 -19.04 -3.99
CA ALA A 76 -20.74 -19.47 -2.93
C ALA A 76 -20.04 -18.28 -2.24
N ALA A 77 -19.70 -17.22 -2.98
CA ALA A 77 -18.87 -16.08 -2.52
C ALA A 77 -19.30 -15.43 -1.19
N PRO A 78 -20.60 -15.25 -0.86
CA PRO A 78 -21.02 -14.66 0.41
C PRO A 78 -20.58 -15.41 1.66
N GLN A 79 -20.20 -16.67 1.55
CA GLN A 79 -19.71 -17.50 2.65
C GLN A 79 -18.21 -17.30 2.91
N PHE A 80 -17.53 -16.51 2.08
CA PHE A 80 -16.08 -16.28 2.14
C PHE A 80 -15.79 -14.78 2.19
N GLY A 81 -14.65 -14.44 2.77
CA GLY A 81 -14.25 -13.04 2.89
C GLY A 81 -12.75 -12.90 3.05
N GLY A 82 -12.32 -11.63 3.11
CA GLY A 82 -10.92 -11.33 3.31
C GLY A 82 -10.03 -11.58 2.08
N PHE A 83 -8.73 -11.59 2.32
CA PHE A 83 -7.74 -11.78 1.28
C PHE A 83 -7.80 -13.20 0.68
N GLU A 84 -8.16 -14.18 1.48
CA GLU A 84 -8.26 -15.59 1.09
C GLU A 84 -9.33 -15.82 0.02
N ALA A 85 -10.36 -14.97 -0.07
CA ALA A 85 -11.42 -15.12 -1.06
C ALA A 85 -11.08 -14.46 -2.42
N MET A 86 -9.88 -13.92 -2.60
CA MET A 86 -9.48 -13.26 -3.87
C MET A 86 -9.34 -14.22 -5.05
N PHE A 87 -9.38 -15.53 -4.86
CA PHE A 87 -9.45 -16.50 -5.96
C PHE A 87 -10.76 -16.41 -6.76
N PHE A 88 -11.86 -15.89 -6.18
CA PHE A 88 -13.10 -15.65 -6.94
C PHE A 88 -12.88 -14.59 -8.04
N PRO A 89 -12.41 -13.36 -7.74
CA PRO A 89 -12.06 -12.43 -8.80
C PRO A 89 -10.87 -12.89 -9.65
N ASP A 90 -9.90 -13.67 -9.11
CA ASP A 90 -8.80 -14.24 -9.90
C ASP A 90 -9.30 -15.20 -10.99
N PHE A 91 -10.38 -15.95 -10.74
CA PHE A 91 -11.06 -16.74 -11.75
C PHE A 91 -11.54 -15.87 -12.92
N VAL A 92 -12.14 -14.71 -12.62
CA VAL A 92 -12.60 -13.76 -13.64
C VAL A 92 -11.40 -13.15 -14.40
N GLU A 93 -10.30 -12.83 -13.69
CA GLU A 93 -9.07 -12.34 -14.31
C GLU A 93 -8.55 -13.26 -15.40
N VAL A 94 -8.60 -14.57 -15.17
CA VAL A 94 -7.99 -15.57 -16.05
C VAL A 94 -8.92 -15.99 -17.19
N TYR A 95 -10.20 -16.17 -16.89
CA TYR A 95 -11.13 -16.86 -17.78
C TYR A 95 -12.22 -15.96 -18.35
N GLY A 96 -12.30 -14.70 -17.91
CA GLY A 96 -13.44 -13.84 -18.21
C GLY A 96 -13.16 -12.68 -19.17
N LEU A 97 -11.96 -12.56 -19.73
CA LEU A 97 -11.61 -11.39 -20.55
C LEU A 97 -12.46 -11.27 -21.83
N GLU A 98 -12.91 -12.38 -22.40
CA GLU A 98 -13.75 -12.39 -23.60
C GLU A 98 -15.22 -12.11 -23.29
N ASP A 99 -15.68 -12.35 -22.05
CA ASP A 99 -17.05 -12.16 -21.61
C ASP A 99 -17.20 -10.92 -20.72
N TRP A 100 -17.02 -9.75 -21.31
CA TRP A 100 -16.95 -8.46 -20.60
C TRP A 100 -18.09 -8.24 -19.62
N ASP A 101 -19.34 -8.32 -20.07
CA ASP A 101 -20.48 -7.89 -19.25
C ASP A 101 -20.72 -8.84 -18.06
N LEU A 102 -20.57 -10.16 -18.28
CA LEU A 102 -20.64 -11.15 -17.21
C LEU A 102 -19.51 -10.94 -16.20
N SER A 103 -18.31 -10.67 -16.69
CA SER A 103 -17.10 -10.48 -15.87
C SER A 103 -17.16 -9.23 -15.03
N ILE A 104 -17.55 -8.08 -15.61
CA ILE A 104 -17.70 -6.82 -14.86
C ILE A 104 -18.76 -6.94 -13.77
N SER A 105 -19.89 -7.59 -14.07
CA SER A 105 -20.91 -7.91 -13.07
C SER A 105 -20.40 -8.84 -11.97
N ALA A 106 -19.53 -9.81 -12.31
CA ALA A 106 -18.94 -10.71 -11.34
C ALA A 106 -17.90 -10.00 -10.47
N LEU A 107 -17.02 -9.16 -11.03
CA LEU A 107 -16.05 -8.37 -10.29
C LEU A 107 -16.72 -7.42 -9.29
N GLU A 108 -17.83 -6.78 -9.69
CA GLU A 108 -18.65 -5.96 -8.78
C GLU A 108 -19.27 -6.78 -7.66
N HIS A 109 -19.73 -8.00 -7.95
CA HIS A 109 -20.30 -8.89 -6.94
C HIS A 109 -19.22 -9.36 -5.95
N PHE A 110 -18.11 -9.87 -6.44
CA PHE A 110 -17.05 -10.45 -5.61
C PHE A 110 -16.33 -9.42 -4.74
N THR A 111 -16.19 -8.17 -5.22
CA THR A 111 -15.52 -7.14 -4.41
C THR A 111 -16.25 -6.82 -3.12
N ARG A 112 -17.52 -7.18 -2.98
CA ARG A 112 -18.31 -7.01 -1.74
C ARG A 112 -17.87 -7.94 -0.62
N TYR A 113 -17.26 -9.06 -0.94
CA TYR A 113 -16.82 -10.11 -0.01
C TYR A 113 -15.30 -10.19 0.11
N SER A 114 -14.61 -9.85 -0.96
CA SER A 114 -13.17 -9.82 -1.05
C SER A 114 -12.74 -8.57 -1.84
N SER A 115 -11.62 -8.60 -2.56
CA SER A 115 -11.24 -7.47 -3.41
C SER A 115 -10.97 -7.91 -4.85
N SER A 116 -11.63 -7.23 -5.81
CA SER A 116 -11.40 -7.42 -7.24
C SER A 116 -10.29 -6.52 -7.80
N GLU A 117 -9.50 -5.87 -6.95
CA GLU A 117 -8.51 -4.85 -7.30
C GLU A 117 -7.42 -5.34 -8.26
N PHE A 118 -7.06 -6.63 -8.22
CA PHE A 118 -6.11 -7.21 -9.16
C PHE A 118 -6.80 -7.56 -10.47
N ALA A 119 -7.93 -8.24 -10.38
CA ALA A 119 -8.65 -8.83 -11.51
C ALA A 119 -9.23 -7.80 -12.47
N VAL A 120 -9.54 -6.58 -12.01
CA VAL A 120 -10.06 -5.49 -12.86
C VAL A 120 -8.98 -4.92 -13.81
N ARG A 121 -7.71 -5.13 -13.52
CA ARG A 121 -6.62 -4.45 -14.24
C ARG A 121 -6.40 -4.95 -15.68
N PRO A 122 -6.47 -6.24 -16.01
CA PRO A 122 -6.47 -6.69 -17.40
C PRO A 122 -7.59 -6.07 -18.24
N PHE A 123 -8.79 -5.86 -17.65
CA PHE A 123 -9.90 -5.18 -18.34
C PHE A 123 -9.59 -3.70 -18.59
N ILE A 124 -8.88 -3.02 -17.67
CA ILE A 124 -8.40 -1.64 -17.90
C ILE A 124 -7.42 -1.61 -19.09
N VAL A 125 -6.54 -2.59 -19.19
CA VAL A 125 -5.55 -2.68 -20.27
C VAL A 125 -6.22 -3.03 -21.60
N GLN A 126 -7.20 -3.92 -21.59
CA GLN A 126 -7.91 -4.39 -22.79
C GLN A 126 -8.76 -3.28 -23.44
N ASP A 127 -9.57 -2.58 -22.65
CA ASP A 127 -10.36 -1.41 -23.11
C ASP A 127 -10.44 -0.35 -22.00
N GLN A 128 -9.41 0.51 -21.97
CA GLN A 128 -9.30 1.57 -20.99
C GLN A 128 -10.52 2.49 -20.98
N LYS A 129 -11.05 2.86 -22.15
CA LYS A 129 -12.17 3.80 -22.25
C LYS A 129 -13.45 3.19 -21.70
N ARG A 130 -13.75 1.94 -22.04
CA ARG A 130 -14.90 1.20 -21.53
C ARG A 130 -14.80 1.02 -20.01
N MET A 131 -13.61 0.62 -19.53
CA MET A 131 -13.38 0.40 -18.11
C MET A 131 -13.42 1.69 -17.29
N LEU A 132 -12.91 2.81 -17.80
CA LEU A 132 -13.03 4.11 -17.14
C LEU A 132 -14.48 4.56 -16.95
N ARG A 133 -15.37 4.29 -17.92
CA ARG A 133 -16.81 4.55 -17.75
C ARG A 133 -17.39 3.71 -16.60
N GLN A 134 -17.01 2.43 -16.54
CA GLN A 134 -17.44 1.52 -15.48
C GLN A 134 -16.93 1.96 -14.10
N LEU A 135 -15.65 2.31 -13.99
CA LEU A 135 -15.04 2.79 -12.74
C LEU A 135 -15.72 4.08 -12.24
N LYS A 136 -16.06 5.01 -13.14
CA LYS A 136 -16.83 6.22 -12.81
C LYS A 136 -18.22 5.88 -12.28
N SER A 137 -18.91 4.90 -12.87
CA SER A 137 -20.17 4.38 -12.37
C SER A 137 -20.01 3.75 -10.98
N TRP A 138 -19.02 2.91 -10.78
CA TRP A 138 -18.74 2.28 -9.48
C TRP A 138 -18.40 3.30 -8.38
N ALA A 139 -17.79 4.43 -8.73
CA ALA A 139 -17.52 5.52 -7.78
C ALA A 139 -18.80 6.15 -7.21
N THR A 140 -19.98 5.87 -7.78
CA THR A 140 -21.29 6.35 -7.28
C THR A 140 -22.11 5.24 -6.61
N SER A 141 -21.58 4.03 -6.49
CA SER A 141 -22.28 2.89 -5.90
C SER A 141 -22.69 3.14 -4.44
N LYS A 142 -23.82 2.61 -4.02
CA LYS A 142 -24.22 2.60 -2.60
C LYS A 142 -23.28 1.75 -1.74
N ASN A 143 -22.62 0.73 -2.33
CA ASN A 143 -21.72 -0.16 -1.63
C ASN A 143 -20.29 0.39 -1.58
N GLU A 144 -19.71 0.51 -0.40
CA GLU A 144 -18.37 1.06 -0.20
C GLU A 144 -17.25 0.22 -0.84
N HIS A 145 -17.40 -1.10 -0.87
CA HIS A 145 -16.39 -1.98 -1.49
C HIS A 145 -16.33 -1.74 -3.01
N VAL A 146 -17.49 -1.47 -3.65
CA VAL A 146 -17.56 -1.14 -5.07
C VAL A 146 -16.95 0.26 -5.33
N ARG A 147 -17.27 1.26 -4.48
CA ARG A 147 -16.63 2.58 -4.57
C ARG A 147 -15.12 2.51 -4.36
N ARG A 148 -14.69 1.71 -3.40
CA ARG A 148 -13.25 1.49 -3.15
C ARG A 148 -12.58 0.81 -4.35
N LEU A 149 -13.23 -0.18 -4.98
CA LEU A 149 -12.72 -0.84 -6.19
C LEU A 149 -12.46 0.17 -7.31
N ALA A 150 -13.34 1.17 -7.48
CA ALA A 150 -13.15 2.20 -8.48
C ALA A 150 -11.82 2.95 -8.32
N SER A 151 -11.44 3.27 -7.09
CA SER A 151 -10.16 3.91 -6.78
C SER A 151 -8.99 2.92 -6.76
N GLU A 152 -9.11 1.82 -6.00
CA GLU A 152 -7.99 0.91 -5.76
C GLU A 152 -7.58 0.14 -7.02
N GLY A 153 -8.56 -0.34 -7.80
CA GLY A 153 -8.31 -1.09 -9.04
C GLY A 153 -7.60 -0.26 -10.11
N SER A 154 -7.79 1.06 -10.11
CA SER A 154 -7.18 1.98 -11.07
C SER A 154 -5.89 2.64 -10.58
N ARG A 155 -5.36 2.28 -9.42
CA ARG A 155 -4.09 2.82 -8.91
C ARG A 155 -2.93 2.51 -9.86
N PRO A 156 -2.09 3.51 -10.24
CA PRO A 156 -0.95 3.28 -11.14
C PRO A 156 0.06 2.24 -10.63
N ARG A 157 0.23 2.16 -9.30
CA ARG A 157 1.27 1.38 -8.61
C ARG A 157 0.71 0.52 -7.47
N LEU A 158 -0.36 -0.23 -7.76
CA LEU A 158 -0.96 -1.12 -6.77
C LEU A 158 0.04 -2.22 -6.35
N PRO A 159 0.34 -2.38 -5.04
CA PRO A 159 1.21 -3.44 -4.58
C PRO A 159 0.70 -4.83 -4.98
N TRP A 160 1.61 -5.73 -5.34
CA TRP A 160 1.36 -7.12 -5.75
C TRP A 160 0.56 -7.31 -7.05
N ALA A 161 0.13 -6.23 -7.69
CA ALA A 161 -0.59 -6.24 -8.95
C ALA A 161 0.31 -5.81 -10.12
N MET A 162 -0.12 -6.11 -11.34
CA MET A 162 0.48 -5.51 -12.52
C MET A 162 0.36 -3.99 -12.44
N ALA A 163 1.40 -3.24 -12.83
CA ALA A 163 1.33 -1.79 -12.93
C ALA A 163 0.39 -1.38 -14.08
N LEU A 164 -0.11 -0.14 -14.03
CA LEU A 164 -0.82 0.50 -15.14
C LEU A 164 0.05 1.62 -15.70
N PRO A 165 0.91 1.32 -16.71
CA PRO A 165 1.90 2.27 -17.22
C PRO A 165 1.27 3.55 -17.78
N GLU A 166 0.12 3.44 -18.44
CA GLU A 166 -0.59 4.59 -19.02
C GLU A 166 -1.05 5.57 -17.93
N PHE A 167 -1.53 5.08 -16.78
CA PHE A 167 -1.89 5.95 -15.64
C PHE A 167 -0.69 6.49 -14.86
N LYS A 168 0.48 5.87 -15.02
CA LYS A 168 1.75 6.46 -14.54
C LYS A 168 2.22 7.59 -15.44
N LYS A 169 2.02 7.46 -16.76
CA LYS A 169 2.37 8.47 -17.75
C LYS A 169 1.39 9.64 -17.74
N ASP A 170 0.10 9.36 -17.70
CA ASP A 170 -0.98 10.36 -17.64
C ASP A 170 -2.08 9.88 -16.66
N PRO A 171 -2.15 10.43 -15.44
CA PRO A 171 -3.18 10.11 -14.47
C PRO A 171 -4.49 10.86 -14.70
N SER A 172 -4.59 11.78 -15.65
CA SER A 172 -5.78 12.62 -15.87
C SER A 172 -7.08 11.82 -16.02
N PRO A 173 -7.10 10.63 -16.67
CA PRO A 173 -8.33 9.87 -16.83
C PRO A 173 -8.94 9.35 -15.52
N VAL A 174 -8.14 9.16 -14.47
CA VAL A 174 -8.61 8.65 -13.16
C VAL A 174 -8.92 9.76 -12.16
N LEU A 175 -8.50 11.00 -12.41
CA LEU A 175 -8.74 12.13 -11.50
C LEU A 175 -10.24 12.36 -11.22
N PRO A 176 -11.18 12.25 -12.18
CA PRO A 176 -12.62 12.39 -11.90
C PRO A 176 -13.16 11.36 -10.89
N ILE A 177 -12.55 10.16 -10.82
CA ILE A 177 -12.91 9.14 -9.83
C ILE A 177 -12.47 9.61 -8.44
N LEU A 178 -11.24 10.11 -8.32
CA LEU A 178 -10.70 10.61 -7.05
C LEU A 178 -11.47 11.84 -6.57
N GLU A 179 -11.80 12.76 -7.49
CA GLU A 179 -12.62 13.95 -7.20
C GLU A 179 -13.98 13.55 -6.61
N LYS A 180 -14.63 12.53 -7.19
CA LYS A 180 -15.91 12.02 -6.70
C LYS A 180 -15.80 11.41 -5.30
N LEU A 181 -14.67 10.77 -4.98
CA LEU A 181 -14.47 10.01 -3.75
C LEU A 181 -13.70 10.77 -2.65
N LYS A 182 -13.25 12.01 -2.90
CA LYS A 182 -12.40 12.77 -1.96
C LYS A 182 -13.06 13.12 -0.61
N ALA A 183 -14.37 12.98 -0.49
CA ALA A 183 -15.12 13.21 0.74
C ALA A 183 -16.03 12.01 1.06
N ASP A 184 -15.64 10.81 0.64
CA ASP A 184 -16.43 9.60 0.87
C ASP A 184 -16.64 9.37 2.38
N PRO A 185 -17.85 8.99 2.82
CA PRO A 185 -18.11 8.71 4.24
C PRO A 185 -17.30 7.53 4.77
N SER A 186 -16.94 6.56 3.92
CA SER A 186 -16.16 5.39 4.32
C SER A 186 -14.65 5.72 4.40
N GLU A 187 -14.05 5.47 5.55
CA GLU A 187 -12.59 5.56 5.71
C GLU A 187 -11.85 4.59 4.79
N TYR A 188 -12.43 3.41 4.54
CA TYR A 188 -11.88 2.40 3.65
C TYR A 188 -11.70 2.93 2.23
N VAL A 189 -12.69 3.67 1.72
CA VAL A 189 -12.63 4.36 0.42
C VAL A 189 -11.61 5.50 0.46
N ARG A 190 -11.67 6.37 1.48
CA ARG A 190 -10.76 7.51 1.63
C ARG A 190 -9.29 7.07 1.67
N ARG A 191 -9.00 5.96 2.35
CA ARG A 191 -7.65 5.39 2.40
C ARG A 191 -7.14 4.97 1.01
N SER A 192 -8.03 4.40 0.19
CA SER A 192 -7.71 4.08 -1.20
C SER A 192 -7.40 5.33 -2.01
N VAL A 193 -8.24 6.37 -1.92
CA VAL A 193 -8.03 7.66 -2.62
C VAL A 193 -6.69 8.29 -2.22
N ALA A 194 -6.37 8.31 -0.93
CA ALA A 194 -5.11 8.84 -0.43
C ALA A 194 -3.90 8.03 -0.92
N ASN A 195 -4.01 6.71 -0.98
CA ASN A 195 -2.96 5.84 -1.54
C ASN A 195 -2.79 6.06 -3.05
N HIS A 196 -3.89 6.29 -3.77
CA HIS A 196 -3.87 6.58 -5.20
C HIS A 196 -3.16 7.90 -5.49
N LEU A 197 -3.52 8.99 -4.77
CA LEU A 197 -2.79 10.26 -4.85
C LEU A 197 -1.30 10.09 -4.56
N ASN A 198 -0.96 9.29 -3.54
CA ASN A 198 0.43 9.03 -3.21
C ASN A 198 1.16 8.20 -4.29
N ASP A 199 0.45 7.38 -5.07
CA ASP A 199 1.06 6.71 -6.22
C ASP A 199 1.32 7.70 -7.36
N ILE A 200 0.35 8.58 -7.65
CA ILE A 200 0.47 9.65 -8.67
C ILE A 200 1.60 10.62 -8.31
N SER A 201 1.75 10.97 -7.02
CA SER A 201 2.77 11.94 -6.57
C SER A 201 4.21 11.54 -6.90
N LYS A 202 4.46 10.26 -7.15
CA LYS A 202 5.81 9.76 -7.48
C LYS A 202 6.25 10.12 -8.90
N ASP A 203 5.29 10.27 -9.80
CA ASP A 203 5.55 10.60 -11.21
C ASP A 203 5.11 12.04 -11.53
N HIS A 204 4.11 12.58 -10.81
CA HIS A 204 3.49 13.88 -11.05
C HIS A 204 3.35 14.69 -9.76
N PRO A 205 4.46 15.10 -9.12
CA PRO A 205 4.44 15.82 -7.84
C PRO A 205 3.68 17.16 -7.93
N GLU A 206 3.86 17.93 -9.02
CA GLU A 206 3.21 19.22 -9.20
C GLU A 206 1.69 19.10 -9.37
N LEU A 207 1.22 18.08 -10.10
CA LEU A 207 -0.20 17.81 -10.24
C LEU A 207 -0.83 17.51 -8.87
N VAL A 208 -0.19 16.64 -8.07
CA VAL A 208 -0.71 16.32 -6.73
C VAL A 208 -0.64 17.52 -5.80
N THR A 209 0.39 18.35 -5.90
CA THR A 209 0.49 19.62 -5.14
C THR A 209 -0.65 20.58 -5.50
N HIS A 210 -0.98 20.70 -6.79
CA HIS A 210 -2.10 21.50 -7.26
C HIS A 210 -3.45 21.00 -6.72
N LEU A 211 -3.72 19.70 -6.84
CA LEU A 211 -4.94 19.06 -6.29
C LEU A 211 -5.01 19.23 -4.76
N ALA A 212 -3.89 19.08 -4.08
CA ALA A 212 -3.80 19.25 -2.63
C ALA A 212 -4.18 20.67 -2.20
N LYS A 213 -3.70 21.70 -2.93
CA LYS A 213 -4.09 23.11 -2.70
C LYS A 213 -5.61 23.34 -2.86
N GLN A 214 -6.22 22.70 -3.86
CA GLN A 214 -7.67 22.81 -4.07
C GLN A 214 -8.48 22.07 -2.99
N TRP A 215 -7.96 20.96 -2.49
CA TRP A 215 -8.70 20.10 -1.58
C TRP A 215 -8.49 20.40 -0.10
N ILE A 216 -7.41 21.09 0.29
CA ILE A 216 -7.05 21.30 1.70
C ILE A 216 -8.09 22.13 2.49
N SER A 217 -8.81 23.03 1.83
CA SER A 217 -9.90 23.82 2.41
C SER A 217 -11.23 23.07 2.52
N GLY A 218 -11.28 21.82 2.02
CA GLY A 218 -12.47 20.99 2.04
C GLY A 218 -12.83 20.46 3.42
N LYS A 219 -13.74 19.46 3.41
CA LYS A 219 -14.18 18.76 4.63
C LYS A 219 -12.99 18.10 5.38
N PRO A 220 -13.12 17.82 6.68
CA PRO A 220 -12.07 17.16 7.46
C PRO A 220 -11.57 15.84 6.83
N GLU A 221 -12.49 15.05 6.25
CA GLU A 221 -12.18 13.80 5.56
C GLU A 221 -11.28 14.04 4.34
N THR A 222 -11.54 15.10 3.57
CA THR A 222 -10.73 15.49 2.41
C THR A 222 -9.35 15.99 2.84
N ARG A 223 -9.28 16.78 3.91
CA ARG A 223 -7.98 17.22 4.49
C ARG A 223 -7.12 16.04 4.93
N TRP A 224 -7.73 15.03 5.53
CA TRP A 224 -7.03 13.80 5.89
C TRP A 224 -6.46 13.08 4.65
N ILE A 225 -7.26 12.97 3.57
CA ILE A 225 -6.82 12.39 2.30
C ILE A 225 -5.62 13.16 1.74
N VAL A 226 -5.67 14.49 1.73
CA VAL A 226 -4.57 15.34 1.25
C VAL A 226 -3.30 15.05 2.03
N LYS A 227 -3.37 15.07 3.37
CA LYS A 227 -2.20 14.82 4.23
C LYS A 227 -1.61 13.43 3.99
N HIS A 228 -2.46 12.40 3.94
CA HIS A 228 -2.03 11.03 3.74
C HIS A 228 -1.53 10.78 2.30
N GLY A 229 -2.16 11.38 1.30
CA GLY A 229 -1.78 11.32 -0.11
C GLY A 229 -0.44 11.99 -0.40
N CYS A 230 -0.15 13.09 0.28
CA CYS A 230 1.11 13.82 0.14
C CYS A 230 2.27 13.27 0.99
N ARG A 231 2.10 12.15 1.70
CA ARG A 231 3.13 11.64 2.65
C ARG A 231 4.50 11.38 2.02
N THR A 232 4.55 11.00 0.75
CA THR A 232 5.83 10.83 0.03
C THR A 232 6.49 12.18 -0.23
N LEU A 233 5.74 13.16 -0.72
CA LEU A 233 6.23 14.52 -0.98
C LEU A 233 6.67 15.22 0.32
N LEU A 234 5.91 15.04 1.42
CA LEU A 234 6.32 15.54 2.74
C LEU A 234 7.68 14.96 3.17
N LYS A 235 7.90 13.65 3.00
CA LYS A 235 9.19 12.99 3.31
C LYS A 235 10.33 13.39 2.38
N GLN A 236 10.00 13.84 1.18
CA GLN A 236 10.97 14.36 0.21
C GLN A 236 11.30 15.84 0.44
N GLY A 237 10.63 16.49 1.41
CA GLY A 237 10.83 17.91 1.67
C GLY A 237 10.27 18.82 0.58
N HIS A 238 9.21 18.38 -0.15
CA HIS A 238 8.65 19.16 -1.27
C HIS A 238 8.11 20.51 -0.80
N PRO A 239 8.69 21.67 -1.22
CA PRO A 239 8.39 22.96 -0.62
C PRO A 239 6.92 23.35 -0.71
N GLY A 240 6.28 23.14 -1.88
CA GLY A 240 4.88 23.47 -2.10
C GLY A 240 3.92 22.66 -1.22
N VAL A 241 4.27 21.43 -0.87
CA VAL A 241 3.47 20.58 0.02
C VAL A 241 3.74 20.92 1.49
N LEU A 242 5.00 21.17 1.86
CA LEU A 242 5.34 21.61 3.21
C LEU A 242 4.61 22.93 3.57
N ALA A 243 4.69 23.92 2.68
CA ALA A 243 4.00 25.20 2.86
C ALA A 243 2.48 25.06 3.01
N LEU A 244 1.85 24.10 2.30
CA LEU A 244 0.42 23.80 2.39
C LEU A 244 -0.03 23.38 3.80
N PHE A 245 0.87 22.79 4.58
CA PHE A 245 0.64 22.40 5.97
C PHE A 245 1.26 23.36 6.98
N GLY A 246 1.75 24.53 6.55
CA GLY A 246 2.37 25.53 7.43
C GLY A 246 3.79 25.17 7.87
N TYR A 247 4.43 24.19 7.24
CA TYR A 247 5.82 23.82 7.50
C TYR A 247 6.74 24.64 6.61
N TYR A 248 6.98 25.88 7.00
CA TYR A 248 7.90 26.77 6.29
C TYR A 248 9.35 26.46 6.61
N GLU A 249 10.27 27.01 5.80
CA GLU A 249 11.69 26.89 6.06
C GLU A 249 12.02 27.39 7.46
N PRO A 250 12.73 26.60 8.29
CA PRO A 250 13.05 26.99 9.64
C PRO A 250 14.03 28.18 9.64
N GLN A 251 13.61 29.27 10.23
CA GLN A 251 14.46 30.40 10.55
C GLN A 251 14.72 30.40 12.05
N ASP A 252 15.94 30.72 12.46
CA ASP A 252 16.34 30.82 13.86
C ASP A 252 16.18 29.52 14.67
N LEU A 253 16.10 28.37 14.01
CA LEU A 253 16.07 27.04 14.64
C LEU A 253 17.44 26.37 14.58
N GLU A 254 17.86 25.82 15.71
CA GLU A 254 19.11 25.08 15.83
C GLU A 254 18.88 23.68 16.44
N VAL A 255 19.66 22.71 15.99
CA VAL A 255 19.78 21.40 16.63
C VAL A 255 20.99 21.43 17.54
N GLN A 256 20.74 21.39 18.83
CA GLN A 256 21.76 21.39 19.88
C GLN A 256 21.89 20.02 20.52
N GLN A 257 23.03 19.75 21.18
CA GLN A 257 23.28 18.53 21.96
C GLN A 257 23.04 17.22 21.18
N PHE A 258 23.22 17.24 19.86
CA PHE A 258 22.97 16.06 19.05
C PHE A 258 24.00 14.95 19.35
N GLN A 259 23.52 13.87 19.99
CA GLN A 259 24.31 12.69 20.32
C GLN A 259 23.76 11.46 19.59
N LEU A 260 24.64 10.56 19.22
CA LEU A 260 24.34 9.30 18.56
C LEU A 260 25.19 8.18 19.17
N THR A 261 24.55 7.13 19.67
CA THR A 261 25.20 6.05 20.40
C THR A 261 24.55 4.70 20.08
N PRO A 262 25.34 3.62 19.92
CA PRO A 262 26.79 3.62 19.79
C PRO A 262 27.27 4.09 18.41
N LYS A 263 28.52 4.53 18.30
CA LYS A 263 29.12 4.84 16.98
C LYS A 263 29.42 3.60 16.14
N LYS A 264 29.59 2.43 16.78
CA LYS A 264 29.68 1.12 16.14
C LYS A 264 28.50 0.28 16.61
N VAL A 265 27.58 0.00 15.70
CA VAL A 265 26.36 -0.75 15.96
C VAL A 265 26.59 -2.21 15.61
N ALA A 266 26.36 -3.12 16.55
CA ALA A 266 26.45 -4.55 16.32
C ALA A 266 25.40 -5.01 15.29
N TRP A 267 25.68 -6.10 14.57
CA TRP A 267 24.71 -6.71 13.68
C TRP A 267 23.41 -7.03 14.42
N SER A 268 22.26 -6.70 13.83
CA SER A 268 20.93 -6.79 14.47
C SER A 268 20.73 -5.90 15.70
N GLY A 269 21.69 -5.03 16.04
CA GLY A 269 21.60 -4.08 17.14
C GLY A 269 20.73 -2.86 16.84
N GLU A 270 20.90 -1.83 17.64
CA GLU A 270 20.17 -0.55 17.47
C GLU A 270 21.11 0.64 17.65
N VAL A 271 20.80 1.73 16.97
CA VAL A 271 21.40 3.04 17.21
C VAL A 271 20.38 3.93 17.90
N GLN A 272 20.80 4.60 18.97
CA GLN A 272 20.02 5.58 19.71
C GLN A 272 20.55 6.97 19.39
N PHE A 273 19.66 7.95 19.39
CA PHE A 273 20.06 9.34 19.21
C PHE A 273 19.13 10.26 20.00
N GLU A 274 19.69 11.38 20.42
CA GLU A 274 19.01 12.43 21.13
C GLU A 274 19.52 13.80 20.69
N PHE A 275 18.67 14.80 20.74
CA PHE A 275 19.00 16.17 20.42
C PHE A 275 17.95 17.12 21.02
N GLU A 276 18.31 18.39 21.13
CA GLU A 276 17.39 19.46 21.45
C GLU A 276 17.21 20.37 20.21
N LEU A 277 15.95 20.67 19.89
CA LEU A 277 15.61 21.70 18.91
C LEU A 277 15.31 22.98 19.65
N VAL A 278 16.01 24.06 19.33
CA VAL A 278 15.93 25.34 20.01
C VAL A 278 15.63 26.45 19.01
N SER A 279 14.73 27.35 19.37
CA SER A 279 14.48 28.60 18.66
C SER A 279 15.07 29.76 19.44
N GLN A 280 15.78 30.66 18.77
CA GLN A 280 16.42 31.80 19.40
C GLN A 280 15.48 33.00 19.63
N ALA A 281 14.40 33.10 18.86
CA ALA A 281 13.58 34.32 18.83
C ALA A 281 12.13 34.14 19.28
N SER A 282 11.57 32.91 19.24
CA SER A 282 10.11 32.72 19.43
C SER A 282 9.77 31.23 19.68
N PRO A 283 8.51 30.90 19.91
CA PRO A 283 8.08 29.50 19.92
C PRO A 283 8.50 28.77 18.64
N LEU A 284 8.75 27.46 18.75
CA LEU A 284 9.09 26.60 17.60
C LEU A 284 8.01 26.60 16.52
N GLY A 285 6.75 26.91 16.89
CA GLY A 285 5.63 27.04 15.96
C GLY A 285 5.28 25.73 15.24
N GLN A 286 4.83 25.87 14.00
CA GLN A 286 4.41 24.72 13.20
C GLN A 286 5.65 23.99 12.64
N ILE A 287 6.01 22.88 13.29
CA ILE A 287 7.18 22.09 12.94
C ILE A 287 6.84 20.67 12.56
N ARG A 288 7.62 20.13 11.62
CA ARG A 288 7.68 18.73 11.27
C ARG A 288 9.12 18.25 11.42
N VAL A 289 9.35 17.40 12.41
CA VAL A 289 10.67 16.89 12.76
C VAL A 289 10.78 15.44 12.29
N GLU A 290 11.82 15.17 11.50
CA GLU A 290 12.10 13.87 10.92
C GLU A 290 13.59 13.54 11.09
N TYR A 291 13.93 12.26 10.94
CA TYR A 291 15.31 11.85 10.73
C TYR A 291 15.41 11.01 9.46
N ALA A 292 16.53 11.13 8.78
CA ALA A 292 16.87 10.30 7.66
C ALA A 292 18.03 9.37 8.01
N ILE A 293 18.03 8.16 7.45
CA ILE A 293 19.19 7.28 7.46
C ILE A 293 19.57 6.97 6.01
N ASP A 294 20.82 7.25 5.67
CA ASP A 294 21.45 6.85 4.43
C ASP A 294 22.02 5.45 4.62
N PHE A 295 21.27 4.44 4.14
CA PHE A 295 21.62 3.03 4.29
C PHE A 295 22.62 2.60 3.22
N VAL A 296 23.68 1.96 3.61
CA VAL A 296 24.59 1.26 2.69
C VAL A 296 23.83 0.15 1.96
N ARG A 297 24.08 0.04 0.66
CA ARG A 297 23.56 -1.00 -0.22
C ARG A 297 24.69 -1.86 -0.77
N GLN A 298 24.33 -2.95 -1.42
CA GLN A 298 25.28 -3.73 -2.20
C GLN A 298 26.05 -2.81 -3.16
N LYS A 299 27.37 -2.94 -3.24
CA LYS A 299 28.28 -2.08 -4.03
C LYS A 299 28.53 -0.66 -3.48
N GLY A 300 28.29 -0.41 -2.19
CA GLY A 300 28.62 0.88 -1.55
C GLY A 300 27.70 2.07 -1.88
N VAL A 301 26.68 1.88 -2.71
CA VAL A 301 25.67 2.92 -2.98
C VAL A 301 24.80 3.10 -1.74
N THR A 302 24.39 4.34 -1.44
CA THR A 302 23.47 4.61 -0.33
C THR A 302 22.03 4.74 -0.78
N SER A 303 21.11 4.45 0.14
CA SER A 303 19.67 4.62 -0.07
C SER A 303 19.05 5.31 1.13
N ARG A 304 18.58 6.53 0.92
CA ARG A 304 17.99 7.36 1.97
C ARG A 304 16.58 6.92 2.33
N LYS A 305 16.27 6.89 3.62
CA LYS A 305 14.92 6.70 4.16
C LYS A 305 14.66 7.73 5.24
N VAL A 306 13.49 8.38 5.14
CA VAL A 306 13.04 9.41 6.07
C VAL A 306 11.97 8.86 6.99
N PHE A 307 12.10 9.13 8.28
CA PHE A 307 11.22 8.68 9.36
C PHE A 307 10.73 9.91 10.13
N LYS A 308 9.42 9.98 10.37
CA LYS A 308 8.83 11.07 11.13
C LYS A 308 9.00 10.83 12.64
N LEU A 309 9.47 11.83 13.37
CA LEU A 309 9.51 11.88 14.84
C LEU A 309 8.27 12.56 15.39
N SER A 310 7.98 13.78 14.95
CA SER A 310 6.81 14.54 15.38
C SER A 310 6.35 15.52 14.32
N GLU A 311 5.13 16.00 14.46
CA GLU A 311 4.61 17.10 13.66
C GLU A 311 3.50 17.83 14.42
N GLY A 312 3.38 19.13 14.25
CA GLY A 312 2.33 19.98 14.82
C GLY A 312 2.85 21.31 15.33
N ASP A 313 1.98 22.06 15.97
CA ASP A 313 2.30 23.32 16.60
C ASP A 313 3.00 23.07 17.94
N CYS A 314 4.05 23.87 18.22
CA CYS A 314 4.84 23.79 19.43
C CYS A 314 5.01 25.20 20.03
N ALA A 315 4.31 25.48 21.12
CA ALA A 315 4.34 26.77 21.81
C ALA A 315 5.64 27.02 22.61
N ALA A 316 6.44 25.99 22.83
CA ALA A 316 7.72 26.13 23.54
C ALA A 316 8.81 26.65 22.58
N SER A 317 9.82 27.31 23.14
CA SER A 317 11.02 27.76 22.43
C SER A 317 12.06 26.65 22.27
N SER A 318 11.95 25.57 23.02
CA SER A 318 12.80 24.39 22.83
C SER A 318 12.02 23.10 23.03
N LYS A 319 12.55 21.99 22.46
CA LYS A 319 12.00 20.65 22.60
C LYS A 319 13.06 19.59 22.43
N SER A 320 13.16 18.70 23.41
CA SER A 320 14.06 17.55 23.37
C SER A 320 13.44 16.38 22.66
N TYR A 321 14.25 15.65 21.89
CA TYR A 321 13.87 14.45 21.17
C TYR A 321 14.82 13.31 21.51
N ARG A 322 14.25 12.13 21.72
CA ARG A 322 15.02 10.88 21.88
C ARG A 322 14.35 9.79 21.05
N SER A 323 15.14 9.05 20.29
CA SER A 323 14.63 7.96 19.46
C SER A 323 15.69 6.91 19.20
N ARG A 324 15.28 5.80 18.57
CA ARG A 324 16.17 4.71 18.20
C ARG A 324 15.78 4.11 16.86
N TYR A 325 16.74 3.51 16.20
CA TYR A 325 16.52 2.72 15.01
C TYR A 325 17.15 1.32 15.18
N SER A 326 16.34 0.28 14.95
CA SER A 326 16.78 -1.12 15.09
C SER A 326 17.15 -1.72 13.73
N PHE A 327 18.29 -2.40 13.68
CA PHE A 327 18.81 -3.15 12.54
C PHE A 327 18.42 -4.64 12.56
N LYS A 328 17.45 -5.04 13.41
CA LYS A 328 16.91 -6.41 13.38
C LYS A 328 16.44 -6.74 11.97
N PRO A 329 16.75 -7.95 11.45
CA PRO A 329 16.31 -8.37 10.13
C PRO A 329 14.80 -8.27 9.98
N ILE A 330 14.38 -7.69 8.85
CA ILE A 330 12.96 -7.60 8.46
C ILE A 330 12.80 -8.08 7.02
N THR A 331 11.65 -8.64 6.69
CA THR A 331 11.39 -9.22 5.37
C THR A 331 11.46 -8.22 4.22
N THR A 332 11.25 -6.93 4.53
CA THR A 332 11.17 -5.85 3.52
C THR A 332 12.49 -5.12 3.28
N ARG A 333 13.55 -5.44 4.05
CA ARG A 333 14.85 -4.76 3.93
C ARG A 333 16.01 -5.68 4.30
N LYS A 334 17.00 -5.72 3.41
CA LYS A 334 18.32 -6.29 3.72
C LYS A 334 19.25 -5.16 4.15
N TYR A 335 19.92 -5.33 5.29
CA TYR A 335 20.96 -4.43 5.79
C TYR A 335 22.31 -4.87 5.28
N TYR A 336 23.23 -3.94 5.18
CA TYR A 336 24.62 -4.17 4.77
C TYR A 336 25.55 -3.46 5.76
N PRO A 337 26.66 -4.08 6.17
CA PRO A 337 27.64 -3.42 7.03
C PRO A 337 28.30 -2.24 6.33
N GLY A 338 28.81 -1.29 7.10
CA GLY A 338 29.49 -0.11 6.58
C GLY A 338 29.05 1.19 7.25
N LEU A 339 29.52 2.31 6.71
CA LEU A 339 29.29 3.64 7.23
C LEU A 339 27.89 4.14 6.83
N HIS A 340 27.05 4.41 7.83
CA HIS A 340 25.72 4.98 7.69
C HIS A 340 25.72 6.42 8.20
N ARG A 341 24.82 7.25 7.67
CA ARG A 341 24.64 8.63 8.13
C ARG A 341 23.21 8.82 8.61
N LEU A 342 23.06 9.39 9.81
CA LEU A 342 21.77 9.83 10.35
C LEU A 342 21.72 11.36 10.32
N THR A 343 20.67 11.89 9.69
CA THR A 343 20.46 13.33 9.52
C THR A 343 19.13 13.72 10.18
N ILE A 344 19.15 14.79 10.97
CA ILE A 344 17.94 15.42 11.53
C ILE A 344 17.40 16.41 10.51
N LEU A 345 16.10 16.33 10.23
CA LEU A 345 15.39 17.25 9.33
C LEU A 345 14.30 17.99 10.10
N VAL A 346 14.17 19.29 9.84
CA VAL A 346 13.07 20.11 10.31
C VAL A 346 12.44 20.79 9.10
N ASN A 347 11.14 20.62 8.91
CA ASN A 347 10.39 21.16 7.76
C ASN A 347 11.07 20.86 6.41
N GLY A 348 11.65 19.66 6.29
CA GLY A 348 12.34 19.21 5.07
C GLY A 348 13.78 19.66 4.92
N GLN A 349 14.27 20.59 5.77
CA GLN A 349 15.67 21.06 5.74
C GLN A 349 16.56 20.21 6.64
N GLU A 350 17.78 19.93 6.17
CA GLU A 350 18.80 19.23 6.95
C GLU A 350 19.42 20.17 7.98
N MET A 351 19.26 19.85 9.27
CA MET A 351 19.77 20.67 10.36
C MET A 351 21.09 20.17 10.93
N ALA A 352 21.23 18.86 11.11
CA ALA A 352 22.43 18.27 11.68
C ALA A 352 22.58 16.80 11.23
N ALA A 353 23.81 16.29 11.19
CA ALA A 353 24.07 14.90 10.84
C ALA A 353 25.17 14.29 11.71
N ARG A 354 25.09 12.97 11.90
CA ARG A 354 26.12 12.13 12.54
C ARG A 354 26.25 10.82 11.79
N GLU A 355 27.45 10.28 11.82
CA GLU A 355 27.78 9.00 11.20
C GLU A 355 27.94 7.90 12.25
N PHE A 356 27.64 6.67 11.86
CA PHE A 356 27.83 5.46 12.65
C PHE A 356 28.14 4.29 11.73
N HIS A 357 28.83 3.30 12.26
CA HIS A 357 29.24 2.11 11.52
C HIS A 357 28.38 0.91 11.94
N LEU A 358 27.67 0.29 11.00
CA LEU A 358 27.03 -1.01 11.23
C LEU A 358 28.08 -2.10 11.00
N LEU A 359 28.35 -2.89 12.02
CA LEU A 359 29.30 -4.01 11.96
C LEU A 359 28.72 -5.16 11.13
N SER A 360 29.58 -6.02 10.62
CA SER A 360 29.16 -7.29 10.03
C SER A 360 28.74 -8.28 11.12
N GLU A 361 28.08 -9.37 10.73
CA GLU A 361 27.71 -10.43 11.66
C GLU A 361 28.96 -11.06 12.32
N THR A 362 30.02 -11.22 11.55
CA THR A 362 31.32 -11.75 12.03
C THR A 362 32.00 -10.79 13.00
N ASP A 363 31.99 -9.47 12.73
CA ASP A 363 32.61 -8.46 13.59
C ASP A 363 31.83 -8.18 14.87
N SER A 364 30.59 -8.66 14.95
CA SER A 364 29.71 -8.48 16.11
C SER A 364 29.81 -9.64 17.12
N ALA A 365 30.45 -10.73 16.74
CA ALA A 365 30.57 -11.94 17.57
C ALA A 365 31.91 -11.98 18.37
N GLY A 366 32.81 -11.03 18.18
CA GLY A 366 34.02 -10.81 18.95
C GLY A 366 33.86 -9.61 19.86
#